data_8f27f2b66fa9403fba796fffdb787fbd
#
_entry.id   8f27f2b66fa9403fba796fffdb787fbd
#
_cell.length_a   1.000
_cell.length_b   1.000
_cell.length_c   1.000
_cell.angle_alpha   90.00
_cell.angle_beta   90.00
_cell.angle_gamma   90.00
#
_symmetry.space_group_name_H-M   'P 1'
#
loop_
_entity.id
_entity.type
_entity.pdbx_description
1 polymer ?
#
loop_
_entity_poly.entity_id
_entity_poly.type
_entity_poly.pdbx_seq_one_letter_code
_entity_poly.pdbx_strand_id
1 'polypeptide(L)'
;MANPVVPARGMRDILPSEKEKRDQILSTIADVYLRAGFLPIETPAVEPLSRLTSGQGGENEKMLFQIMKRGLPADGTVAVRDAADLGLRYDLTVPLTRYYASNIADLPRVFRAFQSGPVWRAERPQKGRYRQFIQCDIDILGDESITAEVDLVVTTLSALTALGLGDQVKVLVNDRRFLIGILAAAGIGDDNVDAALIALDKADKIGLGGVRAELVDKGIADAQSADRLLALVASLQDEQVCETALKDGHVVVGDREVSLQDLPAIVAAVRELIPQARIEFDPTLVRGMGYYTGAIFEVKHKERDYSIAGGGRYDKVVGKWLGRDVPACGFSIGFERIVDLVADTETQGKKVALLYKPGGSPVDLLRLRQELLDQGASVSLVVPPRRPNSQFFDGLAEQGYTHSLDARREASAADLRELSF
;
A
#
# COMPACT_ATOMS: atom_id res chain seq x y z
N MET A 1 38.49 11.89 -5.20
CA MET A 1 37.57 11.34 -4.17
C MET A 1 36.85 10.16 -4.80
N ALA A 2 36.83 8.99 -4.15
CA ALA A 2 36.09 7.84 -4.68
C ALA A 2 34.58 8.18 -4.67
N ASN A 3 33.89 7.84 -5.76
CA ASN A 3 32.45 7.99 -5.79
C ASN A 3 31.83 7.14 -4.65
N PRO A 4 30.90 7.69 -3.86
CA PRO A 4 30.25 6.92 -2.79
C PRO A 4 29.53 5.72 -3.38
N VAL A 5 29.73 4.54 -2.77
CA VAL A 5 29.04 3.31 -3.14
C VAL A 5 27.68 3.32 -2.44
N VAL A 6 26.65 3.81 -3.12
CA VAL A 6 25.28 3.99 -2.60
C VAL A 6 24.26 3.53 -3.64
N PRO A 7 23.06 3.10 -3.20
CA PRO A 7 21.96 2.77 -4.11
C PRO A 7 21.54 3.94 -4.99
N ALA A 8 20.76 3.68 -6.01
CA ALA A 8 20.17 4.71 -6.85
C ALA A 8 19.31 5.68 -6.01
N ARG A 9 19.28 6.95 -6.40
CA ARG A 9 18.57 8.00 -5.66
C ARG A 9 17.10 7.64 -5.40
N GLY A 10 16.71 7.65 -4.13
CA GLY A 10 15.34 7.30 -3.71
C GLY A 10 15.07 5.81 -3.57
N MET A 11 16.09 4.98 -3.74
CA MET A 11 16.09 3.55 -3.42
C MET A 11 16.99 3.30 -2.23
N ARG A 12 16.84 2.15 -1.57
CA ARG A 12 17.64 1.78 -0.40
C ARG A 12 17.91 0.28 -0.36
N ASP A 13 19.01 -0.09 0.24
CA ASP A 13 19.26 -1.47 0.66
C ASP A 13 18.52 -1.72 1.97
N ILE A 14 18.03 -2.93 2.14
CA ILE A 14 17.37 -3.39 3.37
C ILE A 14 18.33 -4.33 4.08
N LEU A 15 18.75 -3.96 5.28
CA LEU A 15 19.66 -4.77 6.09
C LEU A 15 18.94 -5.99 6.71
N PRO A 16 19.68 -7.02 7.13
CA PRO A 16 19.09 -8.30 7.56
C PRO A 16 18.01 -8.18 8.64
N SER A 17 18.24 -7.40 9.69
CA SER A 17 17.26 -7.20 10.76
C SER A 17 15.96 -6.55 10.29
N GLU A 18 16.08 -5.48 9.50
CA GLU A 18 14.92 -4.85 8.88
C GLU A 18 14.22 -5.80 7.90
N LYS A 19 14.99 -6.59 7.13
CA LYS A 19 14.44 -7.57 6.19
C LYS A 19 13.62 -8.64 6.90
N GLU A 20 14.11 -9.14 8.02
CA GLU A 20 13.42 -10.14 8.84
C GLU A 20 12.07 -9.62 9.36
N LYS A 21 12.04 -8.40 9.92
CA LYS A 21 10.80 -7.71 10.32
C LYS A 21 9.82 -7.56 9.15
N ARG A 22 10.32 -7.13 8.00
CA ARG A 22 9.51 -6.94 6.78
C ARG A 22 8.89 -8.25 6.31
N ASP A 23 9.64 -9.35 6.35
CA ASP A 23 9.15 -10.67 5.94
C ASP A 23 8.06 -11.18 6.90
N GLN A 24 8.20 -10.97 8.20
CA GLN A 24 7.19 -11.31 9.20
C GLN A 24 5.89 -10.52 8.96
N ILE A 25 5.99 -9.21 8.75
CA ILE A 25 4.83 -8.36 8.46
C ILE A 25 4.13 -8.83 7.18
N LEU A 26 4.89 -9.07 6.12
CA LEU A 26 4.34 -9.54 4.84
C LEU A 26 3.66 -10.90 4.98
N SER A 27 4.27 -11.83 5.71
CA SER A 27 3.70 -13.14 6.00
C SER A 27 2.38 -13.02 6.78
N THR A 28 2.32 -12.16 7.79
CA THR A 28 1.09 -11.91 8.56
C THR A 28 -0.04 -11.39 7.67
N ILE A 29 0.24 -10.42 6.80
CA ILE A 29 -0.74 -9.89 5.85
C ILE A 29 -1.20 -11.00 4.90
N ALA A 30 -0.25 -11.74 4.31
CA ALA A 30 -0.54 -12.82 3.37
C ALA A 30 -1.40 -13.91 4.01
N ASP A 31 -1.09 -14.34 5.23
CA ASP A 31 -1.85 -15.36 5.95
C ASP A 31 -3.31 -14.98 6.17
N VAL A 32 -3.58 -13.70 6.48
CA VAL A 32 -4.94 -13.20 6.63
C VAL A 32 -5.66 -13.21 5.28
N TYR A 33 -5.03 -12.71 4.24
CA TYR A 33 -5.64 -12.60 2.91
C TYR A 33 -5.92 -13.97 2.28
N LEU A 34 -4.97 -14.91 2.39
CA LEU A 34 -5.14 -16.28 1.90
C LEU A 34 -6.27 -17.02 2.63
N ARG A 35 -6.36 -16.87 3.97
CA ARG A 35 -7.47 -17.43 4.75
C ARG A 35 -8.83 -16.81 4.42
N ALA A 36 -8.85 -15.56 4.00
CA ALA A 36 -10.06 -14.90 3.49
C ALA A 36 -10.41 -15.34 2.04
N GLY A 37 -9.66 -16.26 1.43
CA GLY A 37 -9.93 -16.83 0.12
C GLY A 37 -9.41 -16.03 -1.05
N PHE A 38 -8.49 -15.08 -0.82
CA PHE A 38 -7.77 -14.42 -1.90
C PHE A 38 -6.69 -15.35 -2.46
N LEU A 39 -6.59 -15.41 -3.78
CA LEU A 39 -5.66 -16.29 -4.49
C LEU A 39 -4.37 -15.53 -4.80
N PRO A 40 -3.21 -16.06 -4.43
CA PRO A 40 -1.94 -15.39 -4.69
C PRO A 40 -1.62 -15.43 -6.19
N ILE A 41 -1.21 -14.28 -6.72
CA ILE A 41 -0.73 -14.15 -8.09
C ILE A 41 0.59 -13.41 -8.14
N GLU A 42 1.31 -13.58 -9.24
CA GLU A 42 2.50 -12.81 -9.56
C GLU A 42 2.43 -12.30 -10.99
N THR A 43 2.79 -11.04 -11.20
CA THR A 43 2.88 -10.39 -12.50
C THR A 43 4.28 -9.88 -12.75
N PRO A 44 4.76 -9.80 -14.00
CA PRO A 44 6.05 -9.22 -14.32
C PRO A 44 6.22 -7.79 -13.78
N ALA A 45 7.44 -7.46 -13.38
CA ALA A 45 7.79 -6.11 -12.95
C ALA A 45 7.89 -5.12 -14.13
N VAL A 46 8.09 -5.66 -15.33
CA VAL A 46 8.24 -4.92 -16.59
C VAL A 46 7.00 -5.13 -17.44
N GLU A 47 6.39 -4.03 -17.87
CA GLU A 47 5.22 -4.03 -18.75
C GLU A 47 5.47 -3.14 -19.99
N PRO A 48 4.78 -3.39 -21.12
CA PRO A 48 4.80 -2.46 -22.24
C PRO A 48 4.33 -1.05 -21.84
N LEU A 49 5.04 0.00 -22.29
CA LEU A 49 4.67 1.38 -21.98
C LEU A 49 3.24 1.70 -22.41
N SER A 50 2.80 1.17 -23.56
CA SER A 50 1.42 1.33 -24.02
C SER A 50 0.37 0.81 -23.04
N ARG A 51 0.74 -0.11 -22.15
CA ARG A 51 -0.12 -0.64 -21.08
C ARG A 51 -0.10 0.26 -19.87
N LEU A 52 1.08 0.73 -19.48
CA LEU A 52 1.26 1.61 -18.32
C LEU A 52 0.67 3.02 -18.54
N THR A 53 0.60 3.49 -19.79
CA THR A 53 0.09 4.84 -20.13
C THR A 53 -1.38 4.86 -20.57
N SER A 54 -1.99 3.71 -20.86
CA SER A 54 -3.34 3.62 -21.48
C SER A 54 -4.50 4.01 -20.57
N GLY A 55 -4.26 4.33 -19.31
CA GLY A 55 -5.34 4.41 -18.31
C GLY A 55 -5.62 5.76 -17.68
N GLN A 56 -4.68 6.64 -17.61
CA GLN A 56 -4.75 7.69 -16.60
C GLN A 56 -3.97 8.93 -17.04
N GLY A 57 -4.47 9.77 -17.89
CA GLY A 57 -3.85 11.05 -18.31
C GLY A 57 -2.53 11.48 -17.68
N GLY A 58 -1.71 12.16 -18.40
CA GLY A 58 -0.35 12.69 -18.24
C GLY A 58 0.39 12.79 -16.90
N GLU A 59 -0.25 12.65 -15.73
CA GLU A 59 0.46 12.68 -14.44
C GLU A 59 1.17 11.36 -14.14
N ASN A 60 0.56 10.21 -14.44
CA ASN A 60 1.18 8.91 -14.21
C ASN A 60 2.33 8.64 -15.17
N GLU A 61 2.29 9.21 -16.38
CA GLU A 61 3.41 9.13 -17.33
C GLU A 61 4.70 9.75 -16.75
N LYS A 62 4.58 10.81 -15.94
CA LYS A 62 5.72 11.47 -15.28
C LYS A 62 6.34 10.62 -14.16
N MET A 63 5.60 9.63 -13.66
CA MET A 63 6.06 8.74 -12.59
C MET A 63 6.72 7.46 -13.11
N LEU A 64 6.69 7.20 -14.42
CA LEU A 64 7.20 5.96 -14.99
C LEU A 64 8.72 5.94 -15.07
N PHE A 65 9.31 4.83 -14.64
CA PHE A 65 10.65 4.44 -15.05
C PHE A 65 10.56 3.73 -16.39
N GLN A 66 11.08 4.37 -17.43
CA GLN A 66 11.10 3.83 -18.78
C GLN A 66 12.37 3.01 -19.03
N ILE A 67 12.24 1.90 -19.76
CA ILE A 67 13.34 1.03 -20.13
C ILE A 67 13.67 1.28 -21.61
N MET A 68 14.89 1.68 -21.88
CA MET A 68 15.36 1.96 -23.23
C MET A 68 15.40 0.69 -24.09
N LYS A 69 15.02 0.82 -25.35
CA LYS A 69 15.15 -0.25 -26.36
C LYS A 69 16.61 -0.67 -26.52
N ARG A 70 16.80 -1.95 -26.80
CA ARG A 70 18.11 -2.44 -27.26
C ARG A 70 18.36 -2.03 -28.71
N GLY A 71 19.62 -1.82 -29.07
CA GLY A 71 20.00 -1.58 -30.46
C GLY A 71 19.67 -0.18 -30.97
N LEU A 72 19.49 0.78 -30.08
CA LEU A 72 19.44 2.19 -30.50
C LEU A 72 20.75 2.58 -31.18
N PRO A 73 20.72 3.39 -32.28
CA PRO A 73 21.91 3.83 -32.96
C PRO A 73 22.86 4.58 -32.02
N ALA A 74 24.14 4.21 -32.02
CA ALA A 74 25.12 4.83 -31.12
C ALA A 74 25.42 6.30 -31.49
N ASP A 75 25.14 6.69 -32.72
CA ASP A 75 25.40 8.00 -33.34
C ASP A 75 24.11 8.75 -33.73
N GLY A 76 22.94 8.17 -33.42
CA GLY A 76 21.65 8.68 -33.83
C GLY A 76 20.91 9.49 -32.76
N THR A 77 20.27 10.55 -33.18
CA THR A 77 19.22 11.23 -32.41
C THR A 77 17.90 10.44 -32.54
N VAL A 78 17.51 9.74 -31.48
CA VAL A 78 16.20 9.10 -31.37
C VAL A 78 15.28 10.02 -30.58
N ALA A 79 14.07 10.26 -31.08
CA ALA A 79 13.09 11.01 -30.29
C ALA A 79 12.81 10.28 -28.95
N VAL A 80 12.71 11.00 -27.86
CA VAL A 80 12.54 10.43 -26.51
C VAL A 80 11.38 9.42 -26.45
N ARG A 81 10.26 9.73 -27.13
CA ARG A 81 9.07 8.86 -27.23
C ARG A 81 9.35 7.52 -27.93
N ASP A 82 10.38 7.46 -28.78
CA ASP A 82 10.70 6.26 -29.59
C ASP A 82 11.87 5.46 -28.96
N ALA A 83 12.52 6.03 -27.93
CA ALA A 83 13.68 5.44 -27.28
C ALA A 83 13.34 4.31 -26.29
N ALA A 84 12.10 4.24 -25.81
CA ALA A 84 11.63 3.24 -24.86
C ALA A 84 10.31 2.63 -25.32
N ASP A 85 10.08 1.37 -25.01
CA ASP A 85 8.84 0.63 -25.28
C ASP A 85 8.35 -0.18 -24.08
N LEU A 86 9.18 -0.29 -23.05
CA LEU A 86 8.92 -0.96 -21.80
C LEU A 86 9.07 0.02 -20.62
N GLY A 87 8.47 -0.32 -19.50
CA GLY A 87 8.63 0.41 -18.26
C GLY A 87 8.50 -0.50 -17.03
N LEU A 88 8.95 0.00 -15.88
CA LEU A 88 8.69 -0.64 -14.59
C LEU A 88 7.26 -0.31 -14.15
N ARG A 89 6.54 -1.30 -13.62
CA ARG A 89 5.20 -1.11 -13.06
C ARG A 89 5.23 -0.11 -11.89
N TYR A 90 4.31 0.85 -11.90
CA TYR A 90 4.20 1.87 -10.85
C TYR A 90 3.13 1.54 -9.79
N ASP A 91 2.31 0.53 -10.08
CA ASP A 91 1.33 -0.09 -9.19
C ASP A 91 1.18 -1.59 -9.52
N LEU A 92 0.33 -2.29 -8.78
CA LEU A 92 -0.01 -3.68 -9.04
C LEU A 92 -1.35 -3.83 -9.78
N THR A 93 -2.17 -2.78 -9.85
CA THR A 93 -3.51 -2.79 -10.45
C THR A 93 -3.44 -2.91 -11.97
N VAL A 94 -2.59 -2.14 -12.65
CA VAL A 94 -2.44 -2.21 -14.11
C VAL A 94 -1.98 -3.60 -14.56
N PRO A 95 -0.92 -4.20 -13.98
CA PRO A 95 -0.54 -5.58 -14.26
C PRO A 95 -1.64 -6.60 -13.96
N LEU A 96 -2.39 -6.44 -12.86
CA LEU A 96 -3.53 -7.30 -12.52
C LEU A 96 -4.62 -7.27 -13.58
N THR A 97 -5.00 -6.08 -14.05
CA THR A 97 -6.06 -5.96 -15.09
C THR A 97 -5.66 -6.61 -16.39
N ARG A 98 -4.38 -6.50 -16.80
CA ARG A 98 -3.84 -7.24 -17.94
C ARG A 98 -3.83 -8.75 -17.68
N TYR A 99 -3.38 -9.19 -16.49
CA TYR A 99 -3.36 -10.60 -16.08
C TYR A 99 -4.76 -11.20 -16.16
N TYR A 100 -5.75 -10.52 -15.58
CA TYR A 100 -7.14 -10.96 -15.64
C TYR A 100 -7.64 -11.08 -17.08
N ALA A 101 -7.43 -10.06 -17.90
CA ALA A 101 -7.86 -10.08 -19.30
C ALA A 101 -7.18 -11.19 -20.12
N SER A 102 -5.92 -11.52 -19.83
CA SER A 102 -5.17 -12.54 -20.54
C SER A 102 -5.53 -13.98 -20.13
N ASN A 103 -6.08 -14.16 -18.92
CA ASN A 103 -6.33 -15.49 -18.33
C ASN A 103 -7.79 -15.71 -17.94
N ILE A 104 -8.71 -14.88 -18.40
CA ILE A 104 -10.13 -14.88 -17.98
C ILE A 104 -10.83 -16.24 -18.11
N ALA A 105 -10.40 -17.08 -19.07
CA ALA A 105 -10.97 -18.41 -19.29
C ALA A 105 -10.58 -19.41 -18.18
N ASP A 106 -9.46 -19.18 -17.51
CA ASP A 106 -8.90 -20.06 -16.48
C ASP A 106 -9.19 -19.56 -15.06
N LEU A 107 -9.76 -18.34 -14.92
CA LEU A 107 -10.04 -17.72 -13.63
C LEU A 107 -11.49 -17.95 -13.20
N PRO A 108 -11.76 -17.98 -11.87
CA PRO A 108 -13.11 -18.00 -11.36
C PRO A 108 -13.96 -16.81 -11.85
N ARG A 109 -15.28 -16.98 -11.97
CA ARG A 109 -16.17 -15.89 -12.38
C ARG A 109 -16.05 -14.66 -11.47
N VAL A 110 -16.00 -14.87 -10.15
CA VAL A 110 -15.60 -13.86 -9.17
C VAL A 110 -14.18 -14.20 -8.76
N PHE A 111 -13.24 -13.41 -9.21
CA PHE A 111 -11.83 -13.63 -8.98
C PHE A 111 -11.32 -12.73 -7.85
N ARG A 112 -10.81 -13.34 -6.80
CA ARG A 112 -10.28 -12.71 -5.60
C ARG A 112 -8.76 -12.82 -5.64
N ALA A 113 -8.08 -11.77 -6.05
CA ALA A 113 -6.63 -11.76 -6.21
C ALA A 113 -5.92 -11.17 -4.99
N PHE A 114 -4.81 -11.79 -4.59
CA PHE A 114 -3.81 -11.21 -3.72
C PHE A 114 -2.50 -11.09 -4.46
N GLN A 115 -1.91 -9.92 -4.44
CA GLN A 115 -0.61 -9.67 -5.04
C GLN A 115 0.24 -8.81 -4.13
N SER A 116 1.50 -9.20 -3.93
CA SER A 116 2.48 -8.36 -3.24
C SER A 116 3.77 -8.28 -4.05
N GLY A 117 4.39 -7.12 -4.04
CA GLY A 117 5.64 -6.96 -4.76
C GLY A 117 6.10 -5.52 -4.89
N PRO A 118 7.34 -5.34 -5.39
CA PRO A 118 7.89 -4.02 -5.60
C PRO A 118 7.23 -3.30 -6.77
N VAL A 119 7.04 -1.99 -6.57
CA VAL A 119 6.61 -1.03 -7.60
C VAL A 119 7.57 0.15 -7.61
N TRP A 120 7.59 0.89 -8.73
CA TRP A 120 8.57 1.95 -8.93
C TRP A 120 7.90 3.25 -9.39
N ARG A 121 8.21 4.35 -8.69
CA ARG A 121 7.71 5.68 -9.03
C ARG A 121 8.84 6.69 -9.09
N ALA A 122 9.01 7.37 -10.22
CA ALA A 122 10.07 8.36 -10.44
C ALA A 122 9.84 9.70 -9.74
N GLU A 123 8.94 9.75 -8.76
CA GLU A 123 8.64 10.93 -7.95
C GLU A 123 9.86 11.45 -7.18
N ARG A 124 9.76 12.69 -6.69
CA ARG A 124 10.78 13.26 -5.81
C ARG A 124 10.78 12.52 -4.48
N PRO A 125 11.90 11.89 -4.08
CA PRO A 125 11.98 11.17 -2.82
C PRO A 125 11.74 12.08 -1.62
N GLN A 126 11.01 11.58 -0.64
CA GLN A 126 10.75 12.24 0.65
C GLN A 126 10.78 11.19 1.76
N LYS A 127 10.81 11.61 3.02
CA LYS A 127 10.70 10.68 4.17
C LYS A 127 9.40 9.85 4.04
N GLY A 128 9.52 8.52 4.05
CA GLY A 128 8.40 7.60 3.87
C GLY A 128 7.88 7.48 2.42
N ARG A 129 8.52 8.14 1.43
CA ARG A 129 8.24 7.98 0.00
C ARG A 129 9.51 7.63 -0.75
N TYR A 130 9.62 6.36 -1.08
CA TYR A 130 10.72 5.81 -1.86
C TYR A 130 10.32 5.69 -3.33
N ARG A 131 11.32 5.62 -4.20
CA ARG A 131 11.11 5.35 -5.63
C ARG A 131 10.90 3.88 -5.94
N GLN A 132 11.32 2.99 -5.04
CA GLN A 132 11.01 1.58 -5.03
C GLN A 132 10.41 1.25 -3.66
N PHE A 133 9.23 0.64 -3.65
CA PHE A 133 8.52 0.25 -2.44
C PHE A 133 7.61 -0.96 -2.71
N ILE A 134 7.15 -1.62 -1.66
CA ILE A 134 6.26 -2.77 -1.78
C ILE A 134 4.80 -2.31 -1.63
N GLN A 135 3.93 -2.84 -2.47
CA GLN A 135 2.48 -2.84 -2.30
C GLN A 135 2.01 -4.25 -1.93
N CYS A 136 0.94 -4.31 -1.13
CA CYS A 136 0.21 -5.53 -0.81
C CYS A 136 -1.26 -5.26 -1.15
N ASP A 137 -1.70 -5.80 -2.29
CA ASP A 137 -2.98 -5.48 -2.89
C ASP A 137 -3.89 -6.71 -2.86
N ILE A 138 -5.14 -6.50 -2.48
CA ILE A 138 -6.24 -7.45 -2.67
C ILE A 138 -7.29 -6.82 -3.58
N ASP A 139 -7.79 -7.61 -4.52
CA ASP A 139 -8.75 -7.16 -5.50
C ASP A 139 -9.83 -8.23 -5.73
N ILE A 140 -11.06 -7.79 -5.95
CA ILE A 140 -12.19 -8.64 -6.33
C ILE A 140 -12.68 -8.18 -7.69
N LEU A 141 -12.63 -9.08 -8.68
CA LEU A 141 -13.08 -8.83 -10.04
C LEU A 141 -14.27 -9.73 -10.37
N GLY A 142 -15.30 -9.17 -11.02
CA GLY A 142 -16.49 -9.89 -11.44
C GLY A 142 -17.66 -9.89 -10.44
N ASP A 143 -17.53 -9.13 -9.32
CA ASP A 143 -18.61 -8.91 -8.35
C ASP A 143 -19.07 -7.43 -8.38
N GLU A 144 -20.32 -7.20 -8.79
CA GLU A 144 -20.93 -5.87 -8.81
C GLU A 144 -21.59 -5.46 -7.50
N SER A 145 -21.75 -6.41 -6.57
CA SER A 145 -22.41 -6.15 -5.29
C SER A 145 -21.48 -5.46 -4.30
N ILE A 146 -22.08 -4.78 -3.32
CA ILE A 146 -21.36 -4.14 -2.20
C ILE A 146 -20.59 -5.15 -1.32
N THR A 147 -20.83 -6.44 -1.50
CA THR A 147 -20.09 -7.49 -0.80
C THR A 147 -18.59 -7.38 -1.07
N ALA A 148 -18.20 -6.98 -2.29
CA ALA A 148 -16.81 -6.78 -2.64
C ALA A 148 -16.16 -5.65 -1.79
N GLU A 149 -16.85 -4.51 -1.65
CA GLU A 149 -16.35 -3.41 -0.83
C GLU A 149 -16.24 -3.78 0.64
N VAL A 150 -17.31 -4.35 1.21
CA VAL A 150 -17.35 -4.74 2.61
C VAL A 150 -16.26 -5.75 2.93
N ASP A 151 -16.11 -6.77 2.09
CA ASP A 151 -15.11 -7.81 2.26
C ASP A 151 -13.67 -7.27 2.20
N LEU A 152 -13.36 -6.41 1.24
CA LEU A 152 -12.05 -5.77 1.14
C LEU A 152 -11.72 -4.92 2.38
N VAL A 153 -12.67 -4.14 2.87
CA VAL A 153 -12.49 -3.32 4.08
C VAL A 153 -12.30 -4.19 5.31
N VAL A 154 -13.16 -5.18 5.52
CA VAL A 154 -13.11 -6.11 6.66
C VAL A 154 -11.81 -6.91 6.66
N THR A 155 -11.42 -7.45 5.51
CA THR A 155 -10.20 -8.25 5.37
C THR A 155 -8.94 -7.39 5.57
N THR A 156 -8.92 -6.16 5.05
CA THR A 156 -7.80 -5.21 5.29
C THR A 156 -7.70 -4.84 6.76
N LEU A 157 -8.82 -4.53 7.44
CA LEU A 157 -8.84 -4.26 8.88
C LEU A 157 -8.39 -5.47 9.70
N SER A 158 -8.75 -6.68 9.28
CA SER A 158 -8.30 -7.91 9.92
C SER A 158 -6.79 -8.10 9.82
N ALA A 159 -6.19 -7.78 8.66
CA ALA A 159 -4.73 -7.80 8.49
C ALA A 159 -4.03 -6.75 9.38
N LEU A 160 -4.57 -5.53 9.43
CA LEU A 160 -4.04 -4.48 10.32
C LEU A 160 -4.18 -4.84 11.80
N THR A 161 -5.28 -5.49 12.18
CA THR A 161 -5.48 -5.99 13.55
C THR A 161 -4.49 -7.08 13.91
N ALA A 162 -4.21 -8.02 12.99
CA ALA A 162 -3.19 -9.06 13.17
C ALA A 162 -1.77 -8.49 13.34
N LEU A 163 -1.53 -7.30 12.81
CA LEU A 163 -0.28 -6.54 12.99
C LEU A 163 -0.26 -5.65 14.25
N GLY A 164 -1.31 -5.70 15.10
CA GLY A 164 -1.43 -4.86 16.30
C GLY A 164 -1.83 -3.41 16.02
N LEU A 165 -2.32 -3.10 14.82
CA LEU A 165 -2.69 -1.74 14.42
C LEU A 165 -4.21 -1.47 14.43
N GLY A 166 -5.05 -2.48 14.73
CA GLY A 166 -6.51 -2.38 14.63
C GLY A 166 -7.11 -1.18 15.35
N ASP A 167 -6.71 -0.94 16.59
CA ASP A 167 -7.20 0.17 17.41
C ASP A 167 -6.55 1.52 17.08
N GLN A 168 -5.52 1.52 16.24
CA GLN A 168 -4.73 2.70 15.91
C GLN A 168 -5.13 3.35 14.59
N VAL A 169 -6.10 2.77 13.89
CA VAL A 169 -6.50 3.22 12.56
C VAL A 169 -7.97 3.63 12.50
N LYS A 170 -8.29 4.41 11.48
CA LYS A 170 -9.64 4.69 11.04
C LYS A 170 -9.76 4.53 9.54
N VAL A 171 -10.93 4.11 9.08
CA VAL A 171 -11.29 4.01 7.67
C VAL A 171 -12.10 5.22 7.28
N LEU A 172 -11.65 5.97 6.30
CA LEU A 172 -12.42 7.02 5.66
C LEU A 172 -13.06 6.45 4.41
N VAL A 173 -14.33 6.77 4.17
CA VAL A 173 -15.07 6.31 3.00
C VAL A 173 -15.72 7.48 2.26
N ASN A 174 -15.77 7.37 0.95
CA ASN A 174 -16.53 8.28 0.07
C ASN A 174 -16.98 7.49 -1.16
N ASP A 175 -17.71 8.14 -2.06
CA ASP A 175 -18.11 7.59 -3.35
C ASP A 175 -17.93 8.62 -4.47
N ARG A 176 -17.28 8.21 -5.56
CA ARG A 176 -17.07 9.10 -6.70
C ARG A 176 -18.37 9.59 -7.32
N ARG A 177 -19.43 8.76 -7.32
CA ARG A 177 -20.77 9.13 -7.83
C ARG A 177 -21.40 10.23 -6.96
N PHE A 178 -21.22 10.13 -5.65
CA PHE A 178 -21.62 11.18 -4.71
C PHE A 178 -20.86 12.48 -4.98
N LEU A 179 -19.53 12.41 -5.13
CA LEU A 179 -18.70 13.59 -5.43
C LEU A 179 -19.16 14.28 -6.72
N ILE A 180 -19.40 13.53 -7.79
CA ILE A 180 -19.94 14.07 -9.04
C ILE A 180 -21.32 14.71 -8.82
N GLY A 181 -22.17 14.05 -8.03
CA GLY A 181 -23.51 14.55 -7.68
C GLY A 181 -23.48 15.90 -6.96
N ILE A 182 -22.59 16.07 -5.95
CA ILE A 182 -22.50 17.36 -5.25
C ILE A 182 -21.90 18.46 -6.12
N LEU A 183 -20.97 18.15 -7.03
CA LEU A 183 -20.44 19.12 -7.99
C LEU A 183 -21.54 19.61 -8.93
N ALA A 184 -22.32 18.69 -9.50
CA ALA A 184 -23.46 19.02 -10.38
C ALA A 184 -24.53 19.80 -9.63
N ALA A 185 -24.87 19.45 -8.40
CA ALA A 185 -25.84 20.19 -7.58
C ALA A 185 -25.34 21.58 -7.19
N ALA A 186 -24.02 21.73 -6.99
CA ALA A 186 -23.42 23.06 -6.77
C ALA A 186 -23.37 23.93 -8.03
N GLY A 187 -23.60 23.37 -9.23
CA GLY A 187 -23.59 24.08 -10.50
C GLY A 187 -22.26 23.99 -11.26
N ILE A 188 -21.42 23.03 -10.93
CA ILE A 188 -20.16 22.76 -11.64
C ILE A 188 -20.45 21.77 -12.76
N GLY A 189 -20.16 22.17 -14.02
CA GLY A 189 -20.44 21.36 -15.20
C GLY A 189 -19.51 20.17 -15.38
N ASP A 190 -19.96 19.20 -16.19
CA ASP A 190 -19.27 17.93 -16.42
C ASP A 190 -17.84 18.09 -16.92
N ASP A 191 -17.56 19.09 -17.75
CA ASP A 191 -16.20 19.38 -18.27
C ASP A 191 -15.21 19.79 -17.18
N ASN A 192 -15.69 20.23 -16.02
CA ASN A 192 -14.87 20.71 -14.91
C ASN A 192 -14.79 19.73 -13.73
N VAL A 193 -15.46 18.57 -13.79
CA VAL A 193 -15.52 17.59 -12.70
C VAL A 193 -14.13 17.17 -12.25
N ASP A 194 -13.27 16.72 -13.16
CA ASP A 194 -11.94 16.24 -12.79
C ASP A 194 -11.07 17.36 -12.20
N ALA A 195 -11.15 18.57 -12.76
CA ALA A 195 -10.42 19.72 -12.25
C ALA A 195 -10.92 20.14 -10.83
N ALA A 196 -12.22 20.08 -10.60
CA ALA A 196 -12.82 20.37 -9.30
C ALA A 196 -12.44 19.31 -8.24
N LEU A 197 -12.43 18.03 -8.61
CA LEU A 197 -11.99 16.96 -7.74
C LEU A 197 -10.49 17.09 -7.38
N ILE A 198 -9.64 17.48 -8.35
CA ILE A 198 -8.22 17.78 -8.10
C ILE A 198 -8.04 18.93 -7.11
N ALA A 199 -8.88 19.95 -7.21
CA ALA A 199 -8.83 21.07 -6.26
C ALA A 199 -9.31 20.62 -4.86
N LEU A 200 -10.38 19.82 -4.78
CA LEU A 200 -10.93 19.31 -3.53
C LEU A 200 -9.95 18.35 -2.80
N ASP A 201 -9.22 17.51 -3.52
CA ASP A 201 -8.17 16.62 -2.98
C ASP A 201 -7.05 17.36 -2.22
N LYS A 202 -6.93 18.66 -2.45
CA LYS A 202 -5.96 19.51 -1.75
C LYS A 202 -6.50 20.13 -0.47
N ALA A 203 -7.76 19.89 -0.12
CA ALA A 203 -8.41 20.52 1.04
C ALA A 203 -7.60 20.34 2.33
N ASP A 204 -7.03 19.19 2.57
CA ASP A 204 -6.17 18.89 3.73
C ASP A 204 -4.91 19.79 3.77
N LYS A 205 -4.41 20.24 2.61
CA LYS A 205 -3.15 21.00 2.50
C LYS A 205 -3.35 22.50 2.46
N ILE A 206 -4.38 22.95 1.73
CA ILE A 206 -4.61 24.41 1.48
C ILE A 206 -5.86 24.93 2.17
N GLY A 207 -6.61 24.07 2.85
CA GLY A 207 -7.90 24.42 3.46
C GLY A 207 -9.00 24.73 2.45
N LEU A 208 -10.25 24.80 2.91
CA LEU A 208 -11.40 25.09 2.05
C LEU A 208 -11.29 26.47 1.36
N GLY A 209 -10.69 27.47 2.04
CA GLY A 209 -10.42 28.78 1.44
C GLY A 209 -9.45 28.73 0.26
N GLY A 210 -8.41 27.91 0.35
CA GLY A 210 -7.47 27.66 -0.76
C GLY A 210 -8.12 26.89 -1.91
N VAL A 211 -8.98 25.91 -1.62
CA VAL A 211 -9.78 25.21 -2.63
C VAL A 211 -10.70 26.18 -3.36
N ARG A 212 -11.38 27.07 -2.63
CA ARG A 212 -12.21 28.13 -3.24
C ARG A 212 -11.44 28.99 -4.22
N ALA A 213 -10.29 29.50 -3.79
CA ALA A 213 -9.44 30.31 -4.64
C ALA A 213 -9.05 29.56 -5.91
N GLU A 214 -8.61 28.29 -5.78
CA GLU A 214 -8.21 27.47 -6.93
C GLU A 214 -9.37 27.23 -7.92
N LEU A 215 -10.58 26.95 -7.40
CA LEU A 215 -11.77 26.75 -8.24
C LEU A 215 -12.13 27.99 -9.06
N VAL A 216 -12.08 29.16 -8.42
CA VAL A 216 -12.46 30.42 -9.06
C VAL A 216 -11.36 30.95 -9.97
N ASP A 217 -10.11 31.00 -9.49
CA ASP A 217 -8.98 31.59 -10.23
C ASP A 217 -8.64 30.81 -11.52
N LYS A 218 -8.88 29.48 -11.50
CA LYS A 218 -8.69 28.63 -12.68
C LYS A 218 -9.92 28.56 -13.60
N GLY A 219 -11.02 29.24 -13.25
CA GLY A 219 -12.26 29.22 -14.02
C GLY A 219 -12.97 27.85 -14.02
N ILE A 220 -12.70 27.01 -13.00
CA ILE A 220 -13.34 25.70 -12.82
C ILE A 220 -14.79 25.88 -12.38
N ALA A 221 -15.05 26.87 -11.50
CA ALA A 221 -16.37 27.20 -11.02
C ALA A 221 -16.49 28.72 -10.85
N ASP A 222 -17.71 29.28 -10.99
CA ASP A 222 -18.00 30.63 -10.53
C ASP A 222 -18.01 30.70 -8.99
N ALA A 223 -17.92 31.90 -8.44
CA ALA A 223 -17.82 32.10 -7.00
C ALA A 223 -19.03 31.52 -6.23
N GLN A 224 -20.23 31.63 -6.79
CA GLN A 224 -21.46 31.15 -6.17
C GLN A 224 -21.50 29.59 -6.12
N SER A 225 -21.07 28.94 -7.20
CA SER A 225 -20.96 27.46 -7.28
C SER A 225 -19.90 26.94 -6.34
N ALA A 226 -18.73 27.61 -6.27
CA ALA A 226 -17.68 27.28 -5.34
C ALA A 226 -18.16 27.42 -3.87
N ASP A 227 -18.82 28.50 -3.53
CA ASP A 227 -19.35 28.75 -2.18
C ASP A 227 -20.42 27.72 -1.78
N ARG A 228 -21.31 27.32 -2.68
CA ARG A 228 -22.31 26.26 -2.44
C ARG A 228 -21.65 24.92 -2.16
N LEU A 229 -20.66 24.49 -2.97
CA LEU A 229 -19.92 23.26 -2.77
C LEU A 229 -19.22 23.25 -1.42
N LEU A 230 -18.50 24.30 -1.10
CA LEU A 230 -17.68 24.34 0.11
C LEU A 230 -18.51 24.51 1.38
N ALA A 231 -19.66 25.16 1.31
CA ALA A 231 -20.62 25.23 2.42
C ALA A 231 -21.16 23.82 2.77
N LEU A 232 -21.48 22.99 1.77
CA LEU A 232 -21.86 21.60 1.97
C LEU A 232 -20.71 20.79 2.57
N VAL A 233 -19.53 20.86 1.95
CA VAL A 233 -18.34 20.12 2.43
C VAL A 233 -18.04 20.50 3.88
N ALA A 234 -18.12 21.77 4.24
CA ALA A 234 -17.93 22.24 5.61
C ALA A 234 -19.01 21.71 6.57
N SER A 235 -20.27 21.66 6.15
CA SER A 235 -21.37 21.13 6.97
C SER A 235 -21.19 19.63 7.26
N LEU A 236 -20.72 18.85 6.27
CA LEU A 236 -20.48 17.41 6.40
C LEU A 236 -19.22 17.07 7.22
N GLN A 237 -18.42 18.04 7.63
CA GLN A 237 -17.35 17.82 8.61
C GLN A 237 -17.87 17.75 10.06
N ASP A 238 -19.12 18.16 10.29
CA ASP A 238 -19.80 17.95 11.57
C ASP A 238 -20.27 16.49 11.66
N GLU A 239 -19.85 15.79 12.72
CA GLU A 239 -20.13 14.37 12.92
C GLU A 239 -21.64 14.05 12.93
N GLN A 240 -22.46 14.94 13.58
CA GLN A 240 -23.91 14.75 13.66
C GLN A 240 -24.59 14.89 12.29
N VAL A 241 -24.14 15.84 11.48
CA VAL A 241 -24.63 16.04 10.10
C VAL A 241 -24.24 14.86 9.23
N CYS A 242 -23.02 14.37 9.38
CA CYS A 242 -22.49 13.24 8.66
C CYS A 242 -23.24 11.95 8.98
N GLU A 243 -23.49 11.65 10.26
CA GLU A 243 -24.25 10.47 10.68
C GLU A 243 -25.73 10.56 10.25
N THR A 244 -26.32 11.77 10.24
CA THR A 244 -27.65 11.97 9.70
C THR A 244 -27.69 11.69 8.20
N ALA A 245 -26.73 12.21 7.44
CA ALA A 245 -26.61 11.95 6.01
C ALA A 245 -26.47 10.45 5.70
N LEU A 246 -25.64 9.74 6.46
CA LEU A 246 -25.49 8.28 6.34
C LEU A 246 -26.81 7.54 6.65
N LYS A 247 -27.56 7.97 7.64
CA LYS A 247 -28.85 7.38 7.99
C LYS A 247 -29.91 7.63 6.93
N ASP A 248 -29.99 8.86 6.40
CA ASP A 248 -30.98 9.26 5.42
C ASP A 248 -30.61 8.80 3.99
N GLY A 249 -29.33 8.44 3.76
CA GLY A 249 -28.80 7.98 2.48
C GLY A 249 -28.60 9.08 1.45
N HIS A 250 -28.77 10.36 1.82
CA HIS A 250 -28.59 11.51 0.93
C HIS A 250 -28.18 12.78 1.70
N VAL A 251 -27.75 13.77 0.95
CA VAL A 251 -27.57 15.15 1.43
C VAL A 251 -28.37 16.10 0.55
N VAL A 252 -28.68 17.28 1.09
CA VAL A 252 -29.38 18.34 0.35
C VAL A 252 -28.40 19.44 -0.01
N VAL A 253 -28.32 19.80 -1.30
CA VAL A 253 -27.52 20.87 -1.85
C VAL A 253 -28.43 21.90 -2.55
N GLY A 254 -28.71 23.00 -1.89
CA GLY A 254 -29.73 23.94 -2.35
C GLY A 254 -31.13 23.30 -2.29
N ASP A 255 -31.74 23.06 -3.45
CA ASP A 255 -33.05 22.39 -3.63
C ASP A 255 -32.93 20.93 -4.16
N ARG A 256 -31.71 20.39 -4.22
CA ARG A 256 -31.43 19.05 -4.79
C ARG A 256 -30.99 18.09 -3.75
N GLU A 257 -31.55 16.88 -3.80
CA GLU A 257 -31.04 15.72 -3.05
C GLU A 257 -29.94 15.01 -3.84
N VAL A 258 -28.85 14.70 -3.17
CA VAL A 258 -27.73 13.94 -3.72
C VAL A 258 -27.54 12.68 -2.90
N SER A 259 -27.71 11.54 -3.55
CA SER A 259 -27.60 10.21 -2.91
C SER A 259 -26.15 9.93 -2.49
N LEU A 260 -25.97 9.34 -1.29
CA LEU A 260 -24.71 8.76 -0.84
C LEU A 260 -24.42 7.39 -1.48
N GLN A 261 -25.27 6.94 -2.39
CA GLN A 261 -25.14 5.68 -3.10
C GLN A 261 -25.13 4.49 -2.12
N ASP A 262 -24.10 3.64 -2.23
CA ASP A 262 -23.96 2.43 -1.41
C ASP A 262 -23.28 2.66 -0.06
N LEU A 263 -22.76 3.87 0.20
CA LEU A 263 -22.01 4.18 1.42
C LEU A 263 -22.73 3.84 2.72
N PRO A 264 -24.05 4.16 2.90
CA PRO A 264 -24.76 3.81 4.11
C PRO A 264 -24.76 2.30 4.39
N ALA A 265 -24.99 1.48 3.37
CA ALA A 265 -25.01 0.03 3.49
C ALA A 265 -23.61 -0.55 3.78
N ILE A 266 -22.57 -0.02 3.11
CA ILE A 266 -21.18 -0.42 3.36
C ILE A 266 -20.76 -0.09 4.79
N VAL A 267 -21.02 1.15 5.25
CA VAL A 267 -20.66 1.59 6.61
C VAL A 267 -21.40 0.77 7.67
N ALA A 268 -22.70 0.53 7.49
CA ALA A 268 -23.49 -0.26 8.41
C ALA A 268 -22.99 -1.70 8.51
N ALA A 269 -22.71 -2.35 7.37
CA ALA A 269 -22.18 -3.71 7.33
C ALA A 269 -20.80 -3.84 8.01
N VAL A 270 -19.89 -2.90 7.77
CA VAL A 270 -18.57 -2.91 8.41
C VAL A 270 -18.68 -2.69 9.91
N ARG A 271 -19.53 -1.77 10.38
CA ARG A 271 -19.78 -1.52 11.82
C ARG A 271 -20.41 -2.73 12.52
N GLU A 272 -21.27 -3.48 11.83
CA GLU A 272 -21.85 -4.71 12.36
C GLU A 272 -20.80 -5.83 12.49
N LEU A 273 -19.97 -6.02 11.45
CA LEU A 273 -18.96 -7.08 11.41
C LEU A 273 -17.74 -6.80 12.30
N ILE A 274 -17.35 -5.54 12.45
CA ILE A 274 -16.21 -5.10 13.28
C ILE A 274 -16.67 -3.92 14.16
N PRO A 275 -17.40 -4.15 15.26
CA PRO A 275 -17.99 -3.09 16.09
C PRO A 275 -16.98 -2.07 16.63
N GLN A 276 -15.71 -2.47 16.79
CA GLN A 276 -14.61 -1.59 17.23
C GLN A 276 -14.00 -0.77 16.09
N ALA A 277 -14.32 -1.07 14.81
CA ALA A 277 -13.77 -0.34 13.70
C ALA A 277 -14.29 1.10 13.68
N ARG A 278 -13.36 2.04 13.49
CA ARG A 278 -13.71 3.43 13.20
C ARG A 278 -13.84 3.59 11.70
N ILE A 279 -15.06 3.64 11.20
CA ILE A 279 -15.35 3.94 9.80
C ILE A 279 -16.18 5.23 9.74
N GLU A 280 -15.69 6.21 8.99
CA GLU A 280 -16.20 7.57 8.92
C GLU A 280 -16.41 7.97 7.44
N PHE A 281 -17.51 8.62 7.14
CA PHE A 281 -17.71 9.25 5.84
C PHE A 281 -16.90 10.56 5.78
N ASP A 282 -16.10 10.73 4.74
CA ASP A 282 -15.31 11.95 4.51
C ASP A 282 -15.64 12.54 3.14
N PRO A 283 -16.39 13.67 3.08
CA PRO A 283 -16.82 14.28 1.82
C PRO A 283 -15.64 14.89 1.03
N THR A 284 -14.47 15.04 1.65
CA THR A 284 -13.26 15.54 0.98
C THR A 284 -12.34 14.44 0.46
N LEU A 285 -12.64 13.18 0.80
CA LEU A 285 -11.83 12.05 0.33
C LEU A 285 -11.98 11.91 -1.19
N VAL A 286 -10.97 12.34 -1.91
CA VAL A 286 -10.84 12.16 -3.36
C VAL A 286 -9.58 11.35 -3.62
N ARG A 287 -9.71 10.16 -4.19
CA ARG A 287 -8.59 9.30 -4.52
C ARG A 287 -8.65 8.78 -5.94
N GLY A 288 -7.51 8.35 -6.47
CA GLY A 288 -7.44 7.65 -7.74
C GLY A 288 -8.09 8.44 -8.87
N MET A 289 -7.72 9.71 -9.00
CA MET A 289 -8.24 10.58 -10.06
C MET A 289 -8.16 9.88 -11.41
N GLY A 290 -9.33 9.64 -12.00
CA GLY A 290 -9.49 9.07 -13.33
C GLY A 290 -9.80 7.59 -13.41
N TYR A 291 -9.69 6.77 -12.34
CA TYR A 291 -10.02 5.36 -12.49
C TYR A 291 -11.09 4.81 -11.53
N TYR A 292 -11.31 5.36 -10.35
CA TYR A 292 -12.41 4.93 -9.49
C TYR A 292 -13.76 5.29 -10.07
N THR A 293 -14.73 4.40 -9.93
CA THR A 293 -16.08 4.50 -10.49
C THR A 293 -17.18 4.48 -9.44
N GLY A 294 -16.88 4.15 -8.21
CA GLY A 294 -17.82 4.01 -7.10
C GLY A 294 -17.17 4.34 -5.76
N ALA A 295 -17.38 3.49 -4.76
CA ALA A 295 -16.86 3.67 -3.42
C ALA A 295 -15.33 3.81 -3.39
N ILE A 296 -14.85 4.66 -2.49
CA ILE A 296 -13.45 5.01 -2.28
C ILE A 296 -13.14 4.81 -0.80
N PHE A 297 -11.98 4.24 -0.50
CA PHE A 297 -11.54 3.93 0.86
C PHE A 297 -10.15 4.48 1.14
N GLU A 298 -9.95 4.94 2.36
CA GLU A 298 -8.63 5.30 2.88
C GLU A 298 -8.50 4.88 4.33
N VAL A 299 -7.38 4.25 4.69
CA VAL A 299 -7.05 3.97 6.08
C VAL A 299 -5.99 4.98 6.54
N LYS A 300 -6.31 5.76 7.57
CA LYS A 300 -5.39 6.68 8.23
C LYS A 300 -5.04 6.15 9.63
N HIS A 301 -3.80 6.35 10.04
CA HIS A 301 -3.40 6.14 11.42
C HIS A 301 -3.86 7.32 12.26
N LYS A 302 -4.31 7.08 13.50
CA LYS A 302 -4.87 8.13 14.37
C LYS A 302 -3.92 9.28 14.68
N GLU A 303 -2.62 8.97 14.79
CA GLU A 303 -1.59 9.93 15.21
C GLU A 303 -0.68 10.40 14.07
N ARG A 304 -0.97 9.98 12.83
CA ARG A 304 -0.13 10.30 11.66
C ARG A 304 -0.96 10.89 10.56
N ASP A 305 -0.45 11.96 9.96
CA ASP A 305 -1.10 12.68 8.86
C ASP A 305 -0.91 12.02 7.49
N TYR A 306 -0.84 10.68 7.43
CA TYR A 306 -0.71 9.98 6.17
C TYR A 306 -1.54 8.71 6.10
N SER A 307 -2.01 8.43 4.90
CA SER A 307 -2.70 7.19 4.57
C SER A 307 -1.76 6.00 4.64
N ILE A 308 -2.20 4.90 5.25
CA ILE A 308 -1.45 3.63 5.32
C ILE A 308 -2.00 2.56 4.37
N ALA A 309 -3.26 2.70 3.96
CA ALA A 309 -3.87 1.84 2.96
C ALA A 309 -4.96 2.62 2.21
N GLY A 310 -5.38 2.14 1.06
CA GLY A 310 -6.48 2.73 0.34
C GLY A 310 -6.88 1.95 -0.89
N GLY A 311 -8.11 2.19 -1.34
CA GLY A 311 -8.70 1.45 -2.43
C GLY A 311 -10.00 2.04 -2.93
N GLY A 312 -10.75 1.27 -3.69
CA GLY A 312 -12.07 1.60 -4.20
C GLY A 312 -12.47 0.78 -5.42
N ARG A 313 -13.68 1.05 -5.92
CA ARG A 313 -14.24 0.42 -7.12
C ARG A 313 -13.71 1.06 -8.40
N TYR A 314 -13.31 0.24 -9.38
CA TYR A 314 -12.68 0.68 -10.63
C TYR A 314 -13.14 -0.11 -11.87
N ASP A 315 -14.43 -0.30 -12.06
CA ASP A 315 -15.06 -1.17 -13.05
C ASP A 315 -14.60 -0.94 -14.50
N LYS A 316 -14.23 0.30 -14.86
CA LYS A 316 -13.85 0.66 -16.24
C LYS A 316 -12.41 0.31 -16.61
N VAL A 317 -11.55 -0.01 -15.64
CA VAL A 317 -10.11 -0.19 -15.91
C VAL A 317 -9.85 -1.50 -16.66
N VAL A 318 -10.50 -2.59 -16.23
CA VAL A 318 -10.40 -3.90 -16.90
C VAL A 318 -11.05 -3.88 -18.28
N GLY A 319 -12.14 -3.13 -18.43
CA GLY A 319 -12.93 -3.03 -19.66
C GLY A 319 -12.14 -2.52 -20.85
N LYS A 320 -11.09 -1.74 -20.64
CA LYS A 320 -10.19 -1.27 -21.71
C LYS A 320 -9.53 -2.41 -22.50
N TRP A 321 -9.37 -3.58 -21.88
CA TRP A 321 -8.76 -4.76 -22.51
C TRP A 321 -9.79 -5.71 -23.10
N LEU A 322 -11.00 -5.75 -22.55
CA LEU A 322 -12.02 -6.73 -22.89
C LEU A 322 -13.15 -6.14 -23.75
N GLY A 323 -13.16 -4.81 -23.98
CA GLY A 323 -14.24 -4.13 -24.71
C GLY A 323 -15.59 -4.14 -23.98
N ARG A 324 -15.60 -4.48 -22.70
CA ARG A 324 -16.79 -4.45 -21.81
C ARG A 324 -16.36 -4.16 -20.40
N ASP A 325 -17.17 -3.46 -19.64
CA ASP A 325 -16.91 -3.20 -18.24
C ASP A 325 -16.90 -4.51 -17.44
N VAL A 326 -16.01 -4.59 -16.45
CA VAL A 326 -15.90 -5.70 -15.50
C VAL A 326 -15.92 -5.10 -14.11
N PRO A 327 -16.91 -5.45 -13.27
CA PRO A 327 -16.93 -5.02 -11.89
C PRO A 327 -15.62 -5.35 -11.21
N ALA A 328 -14.97 -4.35 -10.62
CA ALA A 328 -13.68 -4.52 -9.96
C ALA A 328 -13.55 -3.54 -8.79
N CYS A 329 -13.14 -4.06 -7.65
CA CYS A 329 -12.84 -3.28 -6.47
C CYS A 329 -11.54 -3.80 -5.84
N GLY A 330 -10.70 -2.92 -5.30
CA GLY A 330 -9.41 -3.32 -4.74
C GLY A 330 -8.98 -2.47 -3.57
N PHE A 331 -8.06 -3.01 -2.77
CA PHE A 331 -7.50 -2.35 -1.61
C PHE A 331 -6.00 -2.62 -1.54
N SER A 332 -5.20 -1.58 -1.36
CA SER A 332 -3.74 -1.63 -1.32
C SER A 332 -3.21 -1.17 0.04
N ILE A 333 -2.38 -1.98 0.69
CA ILE A 333 -1.61 -1.58 1.86
C ILE A 333 -0.28 -0.98 1.42
N GLY A 334 0.00 0.24 1.88
CA GLY A 334 1.28 0.90 1.73
C GLY A 334 2.33 0.31 2.68
N PHE A 335 2.98 -0.77 2.28
CA PHE A 335 3.82 -1.63 3.11
C PHE A 335 4.91 -0.88 3.88
N GLU A 336 5.59 0.07 3.24
CA GLU A 336 6.68 0.84 3.88
C GLU A 336 6.19 1.60 5.12
N ARG A 337 4.96 2.12 5.08
CA ARG A 337 4.34 2.85 6.19
C ARG A 337 3.92 1.92 7.31
N ILE A 338 3.51 0.69 6.98
CA ILE A 338 3.18 -0.34 7.97
C ILE A 338 4.44 -0.77 8.73
N VAL A 339 5.56 -0.99 8.04
CA VAL A 339 6.84 -1.35 8.67
C VAL A 339 7.28 -0.33 9.73
N ASP A 340 7.04 0.97 9.46
CA ASP A 340 7.36 2.06 10.40
C ASP A 340 6.43 2.12 11.64
N LEU A 341 5.24 1.51 11.56
CA LEU A 341 4.21 1.55 12.61
C LEU A 341 4.21 0.29 13.48
N VAL A 342 4.49 -0.87 12.88
CA VAL A 342 4.52 -2.14 13.61
C VAL A 342 5.69 -2.15 14.58
N ALA A 343 5.41 -2.40 15.86
CA ALA A 343 6.42 -2.58 16.87
C ALA A 343 7.37 -3.73 16.49
N ASP A 344 8.61 -3.66 16.97
CA ASP A 344 9.53 -4.78 16.80
C ASP A 344 8.97 -5.98 17.58
N THR A 345 8.70 -7.06 16.85
CA THR A 345 8.30 -8.32 17.47
C THR A 345 9.52 -8.97 18.07
N GLU A 346 9.40 -9.42 19.31
CA GLU A 346 10.42 -10.30 19.90
C GLU A 346 10.64 -11.48 18.97
N THR A 347 11.90 -11.76 18.69
CA THR A 347 12.31 -12.90 17.84
C THR A 347 11.74 -14.18 18.44
N GLN A 348 10.74 -14.77 17.82
CA GLN A 348 10.20 -16.05 18.27
C GLN A 348 11.25 -17.13 18.00
N GLY A 349 11.80 -17.71 19.08
CA GLY A 349 12.78 -18.78 19.03
C GLY A 349 14.20 -18.36 19.38
N LYS A 350 15.05 -19.38 19.60
CA LYS A 350 16.46 -19.16 19.93
C LYS A 350 17.24 -18.80 18.66
N LYS A 351 17.82 -17.60 18.64
CA LYS A 351 18.76 -17.16 17.60
C LYS A 351 20.17 -17.18 18.19
N VAL A 352 20.97 -18.14 17.76
CA VAL A 352 22.27 -18.49 18.37
C VAL A 352 23.41 -17.92 17.54
N ALA A 353 24.29 -17.14 18.14
CA ALA A 353 25.60 -16.81 17.61
C ALA A 353 26.59 -17.92 18.01
N LEU A 354 26.92 -18.81 17.07
CA LEU A 354 27.92 -19.85 17.27
C LEU A 354 29.32 -19.28 16.99
N LEU A 355 30.07 -18.99 18.07
CA LEU A 355 31.35 -18.33 17.99
C LEU A 355 32.43 -19.35 17.65
N TYR A 356 33.13 -19.15 16.53
CA TYR A 356 34.15 -20.06 16.08
C TYR A 356 35.50 -19.39 15.74
N LYS A 357 36.55 -20.17 15.59
CA LYS A 357 37.85 -19.70 15.11
C LYS A 357 38.10 -20.23 13.70
N PRO A 358 38.39 -19.38 12.70
CA PRO A 358 38.83 -19.86 11.39
C PRO A 358 40.05 -20.82 11.49
N GLY A 359 40.01 -21.90 10.71
CA GLY A 359 41.07 -22.92 10.70
C GLY A 359 40.89 -24.06 11.73
N GLY A 360 39.80 -24.08 12.50
CA GLY A 360 39.35 -25.21 13.28
C GLY A 360 38.74 -26.34 12.43
N SER A 361 38.35 -27.46 13.07
CA SER A 361 37.64 -28.56 12.39
C SER A 361 36.28 -28.09 11.88
N PRO A 362 36.02 -28.08 10.58
CA PRO A 362 34.70 -27.71 10.07
C PRO A 362 33.64 -28.76 10.38
N VAL A 363 34.05 -30.04 10.55
CA VAL A 363 33.14 -31.14 10.83
C VAL A 363 32.52 -30.99 12.22
N ASP A 364 33.34 -30.69 13.23
CA ASP A 364 32.88 -30.59 14.62
C ASP A 364 31.99 -29.30 14.77
N LEU A 365 32.41 -28.20 14.16
CA LEU A 365 31.66 -26.97 14.18
C LEU A 365 30.25 -27.14 13.52
N LEU A 366 30.21 -27.77 12.35
CA LEU A 366 28.94 -27.96 11.63
C LEU A 366 28.05 -29.04 12.26
N ARG A 367 28.64 -30.03 12.96
CA ARG A 367 27.89 -31.00 13.77
C ARG A 367 27.19 -30.27 14.93
N LEU A 368 27.91 -29.45 15.67
CA LEU A 368 27.33 -28.65 16.76
C LEU A 368 26.25 -27.71 16.26
N ARG A 369 26.47 -27.07 15.10
CA ARG A 369 25.43 -26.27 14.45
C ARG A 369 24.18 -27.08 14.13
N GLN A 370 24.37 -28.32 13.61
CA GLN A 370 23.23 -29.17 13.27
C GLN A 370 22.45 -29.60 14.52
N GLU A 371 23.12 -29.94 15.61
CA GLU A 371 22.45 -30.24 16.89
C GLU A 371 21.56 -29.09 17.38
N LEU A 372 22.02 -27.84 17.24
CA LEU A 372 21.23 -26.67 17.60
C LEU A 372 20.05 -26.43 16.65
N LEU A 373 20.25 -26.65 15.34
CA LEU A 373 19.18 -26.57 14.35
C LEU A 373 18.09 -27.63 14.62
N ASP A 374 18.46 -28.84 14.95
CA ASP A 374 17.54 -29.93 15.27
C ASP A 374 16.74 -29.66 16.56
N GLN A 375 17.26 -28.81 17.46
CA GLN A 375 16.54 -28.27 18.62
C GLN A 375 15.64 -27.07 18.29
N GLY A 376 15.50 -26.68 17.02
CA GLY A 376 14.65 -25.58 16.57
C GLY A 376 15.28 -24.19 16.68
N ALA A 377 16.60 -24.09 16.92
CA ALA A 377 17.29 -22.82 16.95
C ALA A 377 17.68 -22.34 15.53
N SER A 378 17.71 -21.03 15.32
CA SER A 378 18.40 -20.42 14.18
C SER A 378 19.86 -20.17 14.54
N VAL A 379 20.83 -20.61 13.73
CA VAL A 379 22.24 -20.58 14.09
C VAL A 379 23.09 -19.86 13.06
N SER A 380 23.78 -18.81 13.46
CA SER A 380 24.77 -18.11 12.65
C SER A 380 26.19 -18.38 13.13
N LEU A 381 27.12 -18.61 12.18
CA LEU A 381 28.53 -18.74 12.47
C LEU A 381 29.15 -17.35 12.59
N VAL A 382 29.74 -17.04 13.75
CA VAL A 382 30.31 -15.72 14.04
C VAL A 382 31.76 -15.83 14.43
N VAL A 383 32.63 -15.06 13.78
CA VAL A 383 34.03 -14.94 14.17
C VAL A 383 34.18 -13.84 15.21
N PRO A 384 34.39 -14.15 16.49
CA PRO A 384 34.54 -13.14 17.51
C PRO A 384 35.92 -12.47 17.46
N PRO A 385 36.08 -11.28 18.04
CA PRO A 385 37.41 -10.73 18.28
C PRO A 385 38.23 -11.65 19.17
N ARG A 386 39.56 -11.47 19.16
CA ARG A 386 40.50 -12.34 19.92
C ARG A 386 40.12 -12.45 21.42
N ARG A 387 39.58 -11.36 21.99
CA ARG A 387 39.04 -11.33 23.37
C ARG A 387 37.68 -10.62 23.29
N PRO A 388 36.58 -11.37 23.21
CA PRO A 388 35.25 -10.81 23.24
C PRO A 388 35.01 -10.11 24.58
N ASN A 389 34.47 -8.90 24.53
CA ASN A 389 34.08 -8.09 25.68
C ASN A 389 32.55 -7.91 25.72
N SER A 390 32.03 -7.24 26.73
CA SER A 390 30.59 -6.93 26.84
C SER A 390 30.06 -6.27 25.60
N GLN A 391 30.73 -5.24 25.08
CA GLN A 391 30.32 -4.50 23.88
C GLN A 391 30.12 -5.40 22.66
N PHE A 392 30.93 -6.47 22.53
CA PHE A 392 30.73 -7.45 21.45
C PHE A 392 29.44 -8.24 21.64
N PHE A 393 29.12 -8.67 22.87
CA PHE A 393 27.90 -9.40 23.16
C PHE A 393 26.66 -8.51 23.12
N ASP A 394 26.77 -7.26 23.59
CA ASP A 394 25.73 -6.25 23.44
C ASP A 394 25.41 -6.02 21.96
N GLY A 395 26.44 -5.93 21.11
CA GLY A 395 26.27 -5.83 19.66
C GLY A 395 25.66 -7.06 18.99
N LEU A 396 25.83 -8.27 19.56
CA LEU A 396 25.10 -9.45 19.10
C LEU A 396 23.62 -9.37 19.50
N ALA A 397 23.33 -8.96 20.72
CA ALA A 397 21.97 -8.76 21.19
C ALA A 397 21.24 -7.69 20.33
N GLU A 398 21.86 -6.56 20.04
CA GLU A 398 21.34 -5.53 19.13
C GLU A 398 21.08 -6.06 17.70
N GLN A 399 21.83 -7.08 17.25
CA GLN A 399 21.58 -7.78 15.99
C GLN A 399 20.48 -8.86 16.09
N GLY A 400 19.82 -8.97 17.26
CA GLY A 400 18.72 -9.88 17.50
C GLY A 400 19.12 -11.30 17.87
N TYR A 401 20.41 -11.56 18.21
CA TYR A 401 20.78 -12.85 18.79
C TYR A 401 20.29 -12.95 20.22
N THR A 402 19.62 -14.05 20.56
CA THR A 402 19.13 -14.32 21.90
C THR A 402 20.14 -15.12 22.74
N HIS A 403 21.02 -15.87 22.07
CA HIS A 403 22.00 -16.73 22.71
C HIS A 403 23.35 -16.71 22.00
N SER A 404 24.39 -17.06 22.71
CA SER A 404 25.72 -17.34 22.15
C SER A 404 26.24 -18.67 22.61
N LEU A 405 27.09 -19.33 21.78
CA LEU A 405 27.79 -20.53 22.11
C LEU A 405 29.23 -20.42 21.61
N ASP A 406 30.22 -20.65 22.50
CA ASP A 406 31.65 -20.54 22.17
C ASP A 406 32.24 -21.89 21.75
N ALA A 407 32.21 -22.18 20.44
CA ALA A 407 32.79 -23.38 19.84
C ALA A 407 34.32 -23.30 19.58
N ARG A 408 35.01 -22.28 20.11
CA ARG A 408 36.49 -22.22 20.08
C ARG A 408 37.13 -23.18 21.11
N ARG A 409 36.33 -23.73 21.98
CA ARG A 409 36.65 -24.75 22.99
C ARG A 409 35.73 -25.96 22.77
N GLU A 410 35.99 -27.05 23.48
CA GLU A 410 35.05 -28.13 23.52
C GLU A 410 33.72 -27.63 24.11
N ALA A 411 32.65 -27.75 23.35
CA ALA A 411 31.32 -27.22 23.69
C ALA A 411 30.23 -28.13 23.16
N SER A 412 29.11 -28.15 23.84
CA SER A 412 27.88 -28.85 23.47
C SER A 412 26.69 -27.88 23.41
N ALA A 413 25.58 -28.32 22.87
CA ALA A 413 24.35 -27.51 22.83
C ALA A 413 23.85 -27.13 24.25
N ALA A 414 24.31 -27.82 25.32
CA ALA A 414 23.97 -27.44 26.69
C ALA A 414 24.73 -26.22 27.22
N ASP A 415 25.79 -25.79 26.55
CA ASP A 415 26.63 -24.66 26.97
C ASP A 415 26.12 -23.29 26.40
N LEU A 416 24.90 -23.27 25.88
CA LEU A 416 24.25 -22.05 25.43
C LEU A 416 24.19 -20.98 26.52
N ARG A 417 24.59 -19.75 26.20
CA ARG A 417 24.48 -18.58 27.07
C ARG A 417 23.47 -17.63 26.52
N GLU A 418 22.51 -17.25 27.35
CA GLU A 418 21.56 -16.19 27.04
C GLU A 418 22.28 -14.85 26.94
N LEU A 419 21.91 -14.04 25.97
CA LEU A 419 22.36 -12.67 25.82
C LEU A 419 21.29 -11.78 26.44
N SER A 420 21.65 -11.00 27.46
CA SER A 420 20.75 -10.00 28.07
C SER A 420 20.75 -8.74 27.23
N PHE A 421 19.56 -8.18 26.96
CA PHE A 421 19.35 -6.85 26.38
C PHE A 421 19.52 -5.77 27.44
#